data_0d4e0d7a945486edce88391e31be56f2
#
_entry.id   0d4e0d7a945486edce88391e31be56f2
#
_cell.length_a   1.000
_cell.length_b   1.000
_cell.length_c   1.000
_cell.angle_alpha   90.00
_cell.angle_beta   90.00
_cell.angle_gamma   90.00
#
_symmetry.space_group_name_H-M   'P 1'
#
loop_
_entity.id
_entity.type
_entity.pdbx_description
1 polymer ?
#
loop_
_entity_poly.entity_id
_entity_poly.type
_entity_poly.pdbx_seq_one_letter_code
_entity_poly.pdbx_strand_id
1 'polypeptide(L)'
;MMAPQLAVIVAAALMLAPLAAEAQPKGERYTYRCTGTDGKKYYGSTIPPACLGQPIDQLNSRGIRVKRIDPEGDEKARLEKEAEEKRIADEAAERREALRRNRALLATYTSVKDIDSARRRALADNQKAVKEAELRIEALKKRRAAYDKELEFYKEGAKPPAKLAEDIRTTEVDIEATEGLLASKQKETVNINAKYDEDKRRYQELTGRK
;
A
#
# COMPACT_ATOMS: atom_id res chain seq x y z
N MET A 1 -59.99 49.70 -5.45
CA MET A 1 -59.68 49.66 -6.89
C MET A 1 -59.10 48.31 -7.18
N MET A 2 -59.96 47.41 -7.51
CA MET A 2 -60.05 46.53 -8.67
C MET A 2 -58.82 45.65 -8.95
N ALA A 3 -58.96 44.38 -8.51
CA ALA A 3 -58.19 43.26 -9.04
C ALA A 3 -58.80 42.79 -10.36
N PRO A 4 -58.03 42.14 -11.26
CA PRO A 4 -58.61 41.07 -12.04
C PRO A 4 -57.92 39.73 -11.77
N GLN A 5 -58.81 38.75 -11.61
CA GLN A 5 -58.51 37.33 -11.59
C GLN A 5 -58.06 36.85 -12.97
N LEU A 6 -56.97 36.11 -13.03
CA LEU A 6 -56.57 35.34 -14.19
C LEU A 6 -56.82 33.86 -13.90
N ALA A 7 -57.75 33.31 -14.67
CA ALA A 7 -58.10 31.91 -14.70
C ALA A 7 -56.97 31.05 -15.25
N VAL A 8 -56.47 30.07 -14.48
CA VAL A 8 -55.52 29.04 -14.94
C VAL A 8 -56.31 27.86 -15.47
N ILE A 9 -56.26 27.66 -16.78
CA ILE A 9 -56.75 26.47 -17.45
C ILE A 9 -55.73 25.36 -17.27
N VAL A 10 -56.08 24.32 -16.48
CA VAL A 10 -55.29 23.09 -16.36
C VAL A 10 -55.61 22.19 -17.52
N ALA A 11 -54.72 22.14 -18.51
CA ALA A 11 -54.78 21.15 -19.58
C ALA A 11 -54.14 19.85 -19.08
N ALA A 12 -54.97 18.83 -18.83
CA ALA A 12 -54.50 17.47 -18.52
C ALA A 12 -53.97 16.80 -19.78
N ALA A 13 -52.66 16.80 -19.97
CA ALA A 13 -51.99 16.00 -21.00
C ALA A 13 -51.80 14.56 -20.46
N LEU A 14 -52.62 13.62 -20.99
CA LEU A 14 -52.41 12.17 -20.80
C LEU A 14 -51.12 11.79 -21.54
N MET A 15 -50.03 11.59 -20.80
CA MET A 15 -48.79 10.98 -21.27
C MET A 15 -49.02 9.46 -21.36
N LEU A 16 -49.23 8.95 -22.59
CA LEU A 16 -49.02 7.53 -22.90
C LEU A 16 -47.53 7.25 -22.81
N ALA A 17 -47.06 6.68 -21.65
CA ALA A 17 -45.73 6.12 -21.56
C ALA A 17 -45.67 4.79 -22.35
N PRO A 18 -44.75 4.59 -23.30
CA PRO A 18 -44.55 3.28 -23.88
C PRO A 18 -43.99 2.35 -22.78
N LEU A 19 -44.66 1.21 -22.55
CA LEU A 19 -44.09 0.10 -21.81
C LEU A 19 -42.84 -0.34 -22.56
N ALA A 20 -41.66 0.12 -22.14
CA ALA A 20 -40.40 -0.48 -22.50
C ALA A 20 -40.39 -1.90 -21.87
N ALA A 21 -40.63 -2.91 -22.71
CA ALA A 21 -40.40 -4.30 -22.32
C ALA A 21 -38.89 -4.42 -22.03
N GLU A 22 -38.51 -4.46 -20.74
CA GLU A 22 -37.16 -4.80 -20.32
C GLU A 22 -36.88 -6.21 -20.87
N ALA A 23 -36.01 -6.28 -21.88
CA ALA A 23 -35.46 -7.54 -22.37
C ALA A 23 -34.64 -8.13 -21.23
N GLN A 24 -35.20 -9.14 -20.55
CA GLN A 24 -34.44 -9.93 -19.57
C GLN A 24 -33.14 -10.43 -20.24
N PRO A 25 -31.95 -10.26 -19.64
CA PRO A 25 -30.73 -10.78 -20.22
C PRO A 25 -30.92 -12.28 -20.42
N LYS A 26 -30.85 -12.75 -21.65
CA LYS A 26 -30.83 -14.17 -21.99
C LYS A 26 -29.63 -14.75 -21.26
N GLY A 27 -29.86 -15.48 -20.17
CA GLY A 27 -28.82 -16.17 -19.44
C GLY A 27 -27.96 -16.97 -20.41
N GLU A 28 -26.65 -16.77 -20.38
CA GLU A 28 -25.73 -17.50 -21.24
C GLU A 28 -25.94 -18.99 -21.05
N ARG A 29 -26.34 -19.67 -22.15
CA ARG A 29 -26.54 -21.12 -22.13
C ARG A 29 -25.19 -21.79 -22.30
N TYR A 30 -24.77 -22.50 -21.26
CA TYR A 30 -23.55 -23.31 -21.28
C TYR A 30 -23.89 -24.76 -21.57
N THR A 31 -22.99 -25.44 -22.25
CA THR A 31 -23.01 -26.90 -22.47
C THR A 31 -21.81 -27.50 -21.74
N TYR A 32 -22.03 -28.50 -20.91
CA TYR A 32 -20.98 -29.23 -20.22
C TYR A 32 -20.58 -30.46 -21.04
N ARG A 33 -19.27 -30.63 -21.22
CA ARG A 33 -18.69 -31.75 -21.95
C ARG A 33 -17.65 -32.46 -21.07
N CYS A 34 -17.68 -33.76 -21.01
CA CYS A 34 -16.64 -34.58 -20.40
C CYS A 34 -16.38 -35.87 -21.21
N THR A 35 -15.31 -36.57 -20.87
CA THR A 35 -15.08 -37.94 -21.27
C THR A 35 -15.33 -38.83 -20.04
N GLY A 36 -16.31 -39.71 -20.07
CA GLY A 36 -16.60 -40.60 -18.98
C GLY A 36 -15.52 -41.66 -18.78
N THR A 37 -15.62 -42.45 -17.71
CA THR A 37 -14.72 -43.58 -17.41
C THR A 37 -14.77 -44.67 -18.46
N ASP A 38 -15.85 -44.73 -19.23
CA ASP A 38 -16.05 -45.64 -20.37
C ASP A 38 -15.42 -45.14 -21.69
N GLY A 39 -14.70 -44.00 -21.67
CA GLY A 39 -14.06 -43.37 -22.82
C GLY A 39 -15.02 -42.62 -23.75
N LYS A 40 -16.33 -42.60 -23.46
CA LYS A 40 -17.31 -41.90 -24.28
C LYS A 40 -17.41 -40.44 -23.89
N LYS A 41 -17.74 -39.58 -24.88
CA LYS A 41 -17.96 -38.14 -24.68
C LYS A 41 -19.42 -37.90 -24.32
N TYR A 42 -19.64 -37.21 -23.22
CA TYR A 42 -20.96 -36.82 -22.74
C TYR A 42 -21.13 -35.32 -22.86
N TYR A 43 -22.36 -34.90 -23.24
CA TYR A 43 -22.73 -33.51 -23.39
C TYR A 43 -24.06 -33.28 -22.65
N GLY A 44 -24.23 -32.09 -22.03
CA GLY A 44 -25.47 -31.74 -21.37
C GLY A 44 -25.54 -30.25 -21.03
N SER A 45 -26.78 -29.75 -20.86
CA SER A 45 -27.01 -28.41 -20.31
C SER A 45 -26.75 -28.34 -18.78
N THR A 46 -26.70 -29.50 -18.14
CA THR A 46 -26.25 -29.71 -16.77
C THR A 46 -25.12 -30.75 -16.79
N ILE A 47 -24.36 -30.85 -15.71
CA ILE A 47 -23.27 -31.83 -15.60
C ILE A 47 -23.84 -33.26 -15.68
N PRO A 48 -23.50 -34.05 -16.73
CA PRO A 48 -23.96 -35.41 -16.82
C PRO A 48 -23.43 -36.26 -15.66
N PRO A 49 -24.23 -37.23 -15.12
CA PRO A 49 -23.76 -38.11 -14.05
C PRO A 49 -22.48 -38.89 -14.38
N ALA A 50 -22.29 -39.27 -15.65
CA ALA A 50 -21.07 -39.92 -16.15
C ALA A 50 -19.81 -39.01 -16.10
N CYS A 51 -19.99 -37.72 -15.87
CA CYS A 51 -18.91 -36.75 -15.72
C CYS A 51 -18.45 -36.55 -14.28
N LEU A 52 -19.13 -37.12 -13.31
CA LEU A 52 -18.74 -36.98 -11.91
C LEU A 52 -17.36 -37.59 -11.66
N GLY A 53 -16.46 -36.80 -11.07
CA GLY A 53 -15.07 -37.19 -10.85
C GLY A 53 -14.17 -37.15 -12.10
N GLN A 54 -14.66 -36.62 -13.21
CA GLN A 54 -13.89 -36.41 -14.44
C GLN A 54 -13.74 -34.92 -14.76
N PRO A 55 -12.67 -34.52 -15.48
CA PRO A 55 -12.55 -33.15 -15.97
C PRO A 55 -13.73 -32.77 -16.88
N ILE A 56 -14.35 -31.60 -16.63
CA ILE A 56 -15.52 -31.15 -17.32
C ILE A 56 -15.19 -29.81 -18.01
N ASP A 57 -15.40 -29.75 -19.32
CA ASP A 57 -15.31 -28.52 -20.08
C ASP A 57 -16.69 -27.82 -20.11
N GLN A 58 -16.77 -26.59 -19.68
CA GLN A 58 -17.93 -25.71 -19.89
C GLN A 58 -17.77 -24.97 -21.21
N LEU A 59 -18.69 -25.16 -22.13
CA LEU A 59 -18.69 -24.59 -23.47
C LEU A 59 -19.78 -23.51 -23.58
N ASN A 60 -19.49 -22.44 -24.29
CA ASN A 60 -20.48 -21.43 -24.65
C ASN A 60 -21.38 -21.92 -25.82
N SER A 61 -22.35 -21.08 -26.23
CA SER A 61 -23.28 -21.38 -27.37
C SER A 61 -22.57 -21.61 -28.70
N ARG A 62 -21.29 -21.24 -28.83
CA ARG A 62 -20.46 -21.45 -30.03
C ARG A 62 -19.59 -22.71 -29.94
N GLY A 63 -19.73 -23.50 -28.85
CA GLY A 63 -18.91 -24.67 -28.62
C GLY A 63 -17.47 -24.40 -28.15
N ILE A 64 -17.16 -23.14 -27.84
CA ILE A 64 -15.83 -22.76 -27.34
C ILE A 64 -15.78 -23.00 -25.84
N ARG A 65 -14.70 -23.61 -25.36
CA ARG A 65 -14.47 -23.85 -23.93
C ARG A 65 -14.20 -22.51 -23.22
N VAL A 66 -15.10 -22.15 -22.30
CA VAL A 66 -14.99 -20.95 -21.46
C VAL A 66 -14.39 -21.26 -20.08
N LYS A 67 -14.60 -22.48 -19.59
CA LYS A 67 -14.08 -22.93 -18.30
C LYS A 67 -13.82 -24.43 -18.33
N ARG A 68 -12.79 -24.87 -17.60
CA ARG A 68 -12.56 -26.26 -17.22
C ARG A 68 -12.81 -26.43 -15.73
N ILE A 69 -13.56 -27.45 -15.37
CA ILE A 69 -13.84 -27.86 -14.00
C ILE A 69 -13.14 -29.20 -13.81
N ASP A 70 -12.04 -29.18 -13.09
CA ASP A 70 -11.25 -30.35 -12.80
C ASP A 70 -11.78 -31.02 -11.51
N PRO A 71 -11.66 -32.37 -11.35
CA PRO A 71 -11.98 -33.04 -10.11
C PRO A 71 -11.18 -32.42 -8.95
N GLU A 72 -11.74 -32.50 -7.73
CA GLU A 72 -11.13 -31.86 -6.55
C GLU A 72 -9.68 -32.36 -6.31
N GLY A 73 -9.37 -33.60 -6.61
CA GLY A 73 -8.03 -34.17 -6.51
C GLY A 73 -7.05 -33.55 -7.51
N ASP A 74 -7.49 -33.33 -8.76
CA ASP A 74 -6.64 -32.71 -9.81
C ASP A 74 -6.45 -31.21 -9.55
N GLU A 75 -7.45 -30.52 -9.03
CA GLU A 75 -7.35 -29.13 -8.63
C GLU A 75 -6.35 -28.97 -7.48
N LYS A 76 -6.41 -29.82 -6.48
CA LYS A 76 -5.46 -29.83 -5.37
C LYS A 76 -4.03 -30.06 -5.85
N ALA A 77 -3.81 -31.08 -6.68
CA ALA A 77 -2.50 -31.39 -7.24
C ALA A 77 -1.94 -30.23 -8.09
N ARG A 78 -2.81 -29.53 -8.83
CA ARG A 78 -2.41 -28.34 -9.59
C ARG A 78 -2.01 -27.20 -8.67
N LEU A 79 -2.80 -26.91 -7.63
CA LEU A 79 -2.50 -25.86 -6.65
C LEU A 79 -1.19 -26.15 -5.90
N GLU A 80 -0.95 -27.41 -5.52
CA GLU A 80 0.32 -27.83 -4.89
C GLU A 80 1.50 -27.60 -5.83
N LYS A 81 1.35 -27.95 -7.11
CA LYS A 81 2.40 -27.74 -8.12
C LYS A 81 2.66 -26.24 -8.35
N GLU A 82 1.62 -25.42 -8.49
CA GLU A 82 1.73 -23.98 -8.64
C GLU A 82 2.41 -23.33 -7.41
N ALA A 83 2.06 -23.80 -6.20
CA ALA A 83 2.67 -23.33 -4.95
C ALA A 83 4.17 -23.69 -4.90
N GLU A 84 4.53 -24.91 -5.31
CA GLU A 84 5.92 -25.35 -5.35
C GLU A 84 6.74 -24.59 -6.40
N GLU A 85 6.20 -24.42 -7.61
CA GLU A 85 6.84 -23.62 -8.66
C GLU A 85 7.08 -22.18 -8.20
N LYS A 86 6.10 -21.59 -7.52
CA LYS A 86 6.22 -20.27 -6.93
C LYS A 86 7.30 -20.22 -5.86
N ARG A 87 7.34 -21.20 -4.94
CA ARG A 87 8.37 -21.30 -3.91
C ARG A 87 9.77 -21.35 -4.52
N ILE A 88 9.97 -22.20 -5.54
CA ILE A 88 11.26 -22.31 -6.26
C ILE A 88 11.62 -20.97 -6.95
N ALA A 89 10.65 -20.31 -7.57
CA ALA A 89 10.85 -19.03 -8.21
C ALA A 89 11.25 -17.93 -7.21
N ASP A 90 10.57 -17.87 -6.07
CA ASP A 90 10.84 -16.92 -4.98
C ASP A 90 12.25 -17.18 -4.40
N GLU A 91 12.62 -18.42 -4.09
CA GLU A 91 13.98 -18.77 -3.65
C GLU A 91 15.06 -18.38 -4.66
N ALA A 92 14.79 -18.61 -5.95
CA ALA A 92 15.72 -18.22 -7.00
C ALA A 92 15.84 -16.69 -7.14
N ALA A 93 14.75 -15.95 -6.91
CA ALA A 93 14.77 -14.49 -6.91
C ALA A 93 15.55 -13.96 -5.70
N GLU A 94 15.36 -14.50 -4.52
CA GLU A 94 16.10 -14.14 -3.31
C GLU A 94 17.60 -14.39 -3.45
N ARG A 95 17.99 -15.54 -4.02
CA ARG A 95 19.41 -15.83 -4.30
C ARG A 95 20.03 -14.84 -5.28
N ARG A 96 19.31 -14.48 -6.35
CA ARG A 96 19.77 -13.47 -7.32
C ARG A 96 19.94 -12.10 -6.66
N GLU A 97 18.98 -11.72 -5.83
CA GLU A 97 19.03 -10.46 -5.09
C GLU A 97 20.19 -10.43 -4.08
N ALA A 98 20.42 -11.51 -3.35
CA ALA A 98 21.55 -11.63 -2.43
C ALA A 98 22.90 -11.52 -3.17
N LEU A 99 23.04 -12.18 -4.33
CA LEU A 99 24.23 -12.07 -5.16
C LEU A 99 24.45 -10.64 -5.68
N ARG A 100 23.37 -9.96 -6.09
CA ARG A 100 23.42 -8.56 -6.53
C ARG A 100 23.91 -7.65 -5.41
N ARG A 101 23.32 -7.80 -4.21
CA ARG A 101 23.73 -7.03 -3.01
C ARG A 101 25.20 -7.29 -2.64
N ASN A 102 25.64 -8.54 -2.67
CA ASN A 102 27.03 -8.89 -2.38
C ASN A 102 28.01 -8.25 -3.38
N ARG A 103 27.69 -8.29 -4.69
CA ARG A 103 28.53 -7.63 -5.71
C ARG A 103 28.57 -6.11 -5.51
N ALA A 104 27.44 -5.48 -5.21
CA ALA A 104 27.36 -4.05 -4.93
C ALA A 104 28.21 -3.68 -3.70
N LEU A 105 28.14 -4.46 -2.62
CA LEU A 105 28.93 -4.26 -1.42
C LEU A 105 30.44 -4.31 -1.72
N LEU A 106 30.89 -5.36 -2.42
CA LEU A 106 32.30 -5.53 -2.77
C LEU A 106 32.79 -4.50 -3.81
N ALA A 107 31.91 -3.98 -4.63
CA ALA A 107 32.25 -2.90 -5.57
C ALA A 107 32.33 -1.53 -4.88
N THR A 108 31.56 -1.33 -3.80
CA THR A 108 31.50 -0.07 -3.05
C THR A 108 32.65 0.09 -2.08
N TYR A 109 33.04 -1.01 -1.41
CA TYR A 109 34.06 -0.98 -0.37
C TYR A 109 35.23 -1.90 -0.69
N THR A 110 36.45 -1.37 -0.54
CA THR A 110 37.70 -2.12 -0.76
C THR A 110 38.23 -2.74 0.53
N SER A 111 37.75 -2.27 1.69
CA SER A 111 38.20 -2.73 3.01
C SER A 111 37.14 -2.47 4.08
N VAL A 112 37.27 -3.18 5.22
CA VAL A 112 36.49 -2.89 6.44
C VAL A 112 36.68 -1.44 6.89
N LYS A 113 37.91 -0.89 6.73
CA LYS A 113 38.21 0.49 7.07
C LYS A 113 37.43 1.50 6.22
N ASP A 114 37.14 1.18 4.96
CA ASP A 114 36.32 2.03 4.08
C ASP A 114 34.88 2.07 4.57
N ILE A 115 34.33 0.92 5.01
CA ILE A 115 33.00 0.82 5.60
C ILE A 115 32.93 1.68 6.88
N ASP A 116 33.91 1.55 7.77
CA ASP A 116 33.99 2.36 9.00
C ASP A 116 34.13 3.86 8.70
N SER A 117 34.83 4.22 7.62
CA SER A 117 34.97 5.61 7.18
C SER A 117 33.68 6.17 6.59
N ALA A 118 32.94 5.37 5.81
CA ALA A 118 31.62 5.72 5.29
C ALA A 118 30.62 5.90 6.43
N ARG A 119 30.63 4.99 7.41
CA ARG A 119 29.82 5.11 8.63
C ARG A 119 30.05 6.41 9.37
N ARG A 120 31.32 6.76 9.62
CA ARG A 120 31.67 8.01 10.33
C ARG A 120 31.15 9.24 9.60
N ARG A 121 31.25 9.28 8.26
CA ARG A 121 30.70 10.38 7.47
C ARG A 121 29.17 10.47 7.63
N ALA A 122 28.47 9.36 7.41
CA ALA A 122 27.01 9.31 7.53
C ALA A 122 26.51 9.72 8.94
N LEU A 123 27.21 9.27 10.00
CA LEU A 123 26.91 9.66 11.37
C LEU A 123 27.17 11.15 11.62
N ALA A 124 28.28 11.70 11.10
CA ALA A 124 28.62 13.11 11.28
C ALA A 124 27.56 14.03 10.62
N ASP A 125 27.11 13.68 9.42
CA ASP A 125 26.07 14.44 8.71
C ASP A 125 24.73 14.39 9.48
N ASN A 126 24.36 13.19 9.97
CA ASN A 126 23.13 13.05 10.76
C ASN A 126 23.23 13.75 12.14
N GLN A 127 24.38 13.67 12.82
CA GLN A 127 24.63 14.37 14.10
C GLN A 127 24.53 15.89 13.94
N LYS A 128 24.99 16.44 12.82
CA LYS A 128 24.80 17.85 12.51
C LYS A 128 23.32 18.23 12.45
N ALA A 129 22.51 17.44 11.74
CA ALA A 129 21.07 17.67 11.66
C ALA A 129 20.37 17.53 13.03
N VAL A 130 20.80 16.56 13.86
CA VAL A 130 20.31 16.41 15.25
C VAL A 130 20.60 17.69 16.05
N LYS A 131 21.83 18.16 16.02
CA LYS A 131 22.22 19.36 16.76
C LYS A 131 21.49 20.62 16.29
N GLU A 132 21.28 20.76 14.99
CA GLU A 132 20.49 21.87 14.42
C GLU A 132 19.03 21.83 14.90
N ALA A 133 18.42 20.65 14.93
CA ALA A 133 17.06 20.45 15.46
C ALA A 133 16.97 20.78 16.96
N GLU A 134 17.93 20.35 17.76
CA GLU A 134 18.00 20.64 19.20
C GLU A 134 18.10 22.14 19.47
N LEU A 135 18.99 22.85 18.75
CA LEU A 135 19.14 24.31 18.85
C LEU A 135 17.86 25.04 18.44
N ARG A 136 17.18 24.55 17.40
CA ARG A 136 15.91 25.13 16.97
C ARG A 136 14.81 24.95 18.01
N ILE A 137 14.70 23.77 18.61
CA ILE A 137 13.73 23.48 19.69
C ILE A 137 14.00 24.44 20.87
N GLU A 138 15.27 24.61 21.28
CA GLU A 138 15.64 25.50 22.36
C GLU A 138 15.21 26.97 22.06
N ALA A 139 15.47 27.44 20.84
CA ALA A 139 15.08 28.77 20.43
C ALA A 139 13.54 28.96 20.42
N LEU A 140 12.81 27.95 19.92
CA LEU A 140 11.34 27.97 19.91
C LEU A 140 10.76 27.94 21.33
N LYS A 141 11.30 27.11 22.22
CA LYS A 141 10.90 27.06 23.65
C LYS A 141 11.17 28.38 24.37
N LYS A 142 12.29 29.04 24.08
CA LYS A 142 12.57 30.39 24.60
C LYS A 142 11.53 31.40 24.12
N ARG A 143 11.16 31.35 22.83
CA ARG A 143 10.12 32.21 22.25
C ARG A 143 8.77 31.94 22.93
N ARG A 144 8.41 30.67 23.08
CA ARG A 144 7.15 30.27 23.74
C ARG A 144 7.09 30.79 25.17
N ALA A 145 8.19 30.67 25.93
CA ALA A 145 8.30 31.22 27.29
C ALA A 145 8.17 32.76 27.36
N ALA A 146 8.63 33.46 26.32
CA ALA A 146 8.43 34.92 26.23
C ALA A 146 6.95 35.26 26.05
N TYR A 147 6.22 34.52 25.21
CA TYR A 147 4.78 34.69 25.05
C TYR A 147 3.98 34.34 26.31
N ASP A 148 4.42 33.36 27.09
CA ASP A 148 3.80 33.03 28.38
C ASP A 148 3.88 34.21 29.36
N LYS A 149 5.05 34.86 29.41
CA LYS A 149 5.20 36.09 30.22
C LYS A 149 4.32 37.23 29.72
N GLU A 150 4.17 37.37 28.40
CA GLU A 150 3.28 38.38 27.82
C GLU A 150 1.82 38.10 28.17
N LEU A 151 1.40 36.81 28.13
CA LEU A 151 0.05 36.40 28.54
C LEU A 151 -0.27 36.74 30.01
N GLU A 152 0.74 36.82 30.88
CA GLU A 152 0.54 37.17 32.30
C GLU A 152 -0.08 38.56 32.48
N PHE A 153 0.18 39.48 31.56
CA PHE A 153 -0.43 40.85 31.61
C PHE A 153 -1.94 40.86 31.32
N TYR A 154 -2.48 39.77 30.74
CA TYR A 154 -3.91 39.66 30.39
C TYR A 154 -4.72 38.77 31.32
N LYS A 155 -4.15 38.26 32.44
CA LYS A 155 -4.81 37.31 33.37
C LYS A 155 -5.97 37.92 34.19
N GLU A 156 -6.02 39.26 34.29
CA GLU A 156 -7.06 39.97 35.10
C GLU A 156 -8.32 40.35 34.31
N GLY A 157 -8.71 39.57 33.29
CA GLY A 157 -9.96 39.72 32.55
C GLY A 157 -9.87 40.44 31.21
N ALA A 158 -8.70 40.92 30.81
CA ALA A 158 -8.46 41.42 29.46
C ALA A 158 -8.18 40.26 28.48
N LYS A 159 -8.90 40.25 27.35
CA LYS A 159 -8.66 39.27 26.30
C LYS A 159 -7.30 39.55 25.58
N PRO A 160 -6.40 38.56 25.48
CA PRO A 160 -5.13 38.76 24.75
C PRO A 160 -5.39 39.07 23.28
N PRO A 161 -4.49 39.82 22.62
CA PRO A 161 -4.58 40.11 21.21
C PRO A 161 -4.63 38.83 20.37
N ALA A 162 -5.46 38.80 19.33
CA ALA A 162 -5.60 37.63 18.46
C ALA A 162 -4.24 37.20 17.84
N LYS A 163 -3.39 38.20 17.53
CA LYS A 163 -2.03 37.94 17.03
C LYS A 163 -1.17 37.16 18.03
N LEU A 164 -1.20 37.49 19.31
CA LEU A 164 -0.44 36.75 20.33
C LEU A 164 -0.89 35.30 20.43
N ALA A 165 -2.21 35.06 20.39
CA ALA A 165 -2.76 33.70 20.40
C ALA A 165 -2.32 32.88 19.16
N GLU A 166 -2.26 33.53 18.00
CA GLU A 166 -1.80 32.91 16.76
C GLU A 166 -0.30 32.61 16.80
N ASP A 167 0.52 33.56 17.25
CA ASP A 167 1.98 33.40 17.38
C ASP A 167 2.34 32.26 18.35
N ILE A 168 1.59 32.12 19.45
CA ILE A 168 1.73 31.00 20.39
C ILE A 168 1.41 29.67 19.69
N ARG A 169 0.26 29.57 19.03
CA ARG A 169 -0.16 28.35 18.36
C ARG A 169 0.83 27.94 17.27
N THR A 170 1.30 28.90 16.47
CA THR A 170 2.30 28.64 15.43
C THR A 170 3.60 28.14 16.04
N THR A 171 4.05 28.74 17.16
CA THR A 171 5.27 28.33 17.84
C THR A 171 5.13 26.91 18.42
N GLU A 172 3.97 26.53 18.95
CA GLU A 172 3.69 25.18 19.45
C GLU A 172 3.72 24.15 18.31
N VAL A 173 3.12 24.44 17.18
CA VAL A 173 3.18 23.59 15.98
C VAL A 173 4.64 23.43 15.49
N ASP A 174 5.40 24.51 15.49
CA ASP A 174 6.82 24.48 15.10
C ASP A 174 7.66 23.62 16.06
N ILE A 175 7.38 23.69 17.38
CA ILE A 175 8.04 22.84 18.39
C ILE A 175 7.73 21.38 18.09
N GLU A 176 6.45 21.02 17.98
CA GLU A 176 6.03 19.63 17.73
C GLU A 176 6.66 19.08 16.44
N ALA A 177 6.61 19.83 15.35
CA ALA A 177 7.21 19.45 14.07
C ALA A 177 8.72 19.25 14.19
N THR A 178 9.42 20.13 14.93
CA THR A 178 10.88 20.02 15.11
C THR A 178 11.26 18.87 16.05
N GLU A 179 10.47 18.61 17.09
CA GLU A 179 10.64 17.43 17.97
C GLU A 179 10.42 16.13 17.19
N GLY A 180 9.43 16.07 16.30
CA GLY A 180 9.23 14.98 15.38
C GLY A 180 10.43 14.75 14.43
N LEU A 181 11.00 15.83 13.90
CA LEU A 181 12.22 15.76 13.10
C LEU A 181 13.40 15.23 13.92
N LEU A 182 13.60 15.70 15.16
CA LEU A 182 14.65 15.25 16.05
C LEU A 182 14.53 13.74 16.32
N ALA A 183 13.34 13.26 16.67
CA ALA A 183 13.07 11.85 16.89
C ALA A 183 13.39 11.00 15.64
N SER A 184 13.00 11.48 14.46
CA SER A 184 13.32 10.84 13.17
C SER A 184 14.83 10.75 12.95
N LYS A 185 15.59 11.81 13.23
CA LYS A 185 17.05 11.85 13.07
C LYS A 185 17.77 10.95 14.09
N GLN A 186 17.26 10.86 15.31
CA GLN A 186 17.76 9.91 16.31
C GLN A 186 17.56 8.45 15.87
N LYS A 187 16.38 8.12 15.32
CA LYS A 187 16.10 6.82 14.73
C LYS A 187 17.02 6.52 13.55
N GLU A 188 17.30 7.53 12.71
CA GLU A 188 18.23 7.40 11.59
C GLU A 188 19.64 7.05 12.06
N THR A 189 20.11 7.59 13.19
CA THR A 189 21.39 7.21 13.81
C THR A 189 21.46 5.70 14.10
N VAL A 190 20.39 5.13 14.65
CA VAL A 190 20.30 3.69 14.92
C VAL A 190 20.34 2.89 13.61
N ASN A 191 19.59 3.33 12.61
CA ASN A 191 19.53 2.67 11.31
C ASN A 191 20.89 2.71 10.57
N ILE A 192 21.60 3.86 10.63
CA ILE A 192 22.94 4.00 10.07
C ILE A 192 23.88 2.98 10.72
N ASN A 193 23.90 2.91 12.05
CA ASN A 193 24.73 1.94 12.76
C ASN A 193 24.41 0.51 12.36
N ALA A 194 23.15 0.11 12.40
CA ALA A 194 22.71 -1.23 12.04
C ALA A 194 23.09 -1.60 10.60
N LYS A 195 22.91 -0.66 9.65
CA LYS A 195 23.28 -0.87 8.25
C LYS A 195 24.79 -1.14 8.10
N TYR A 196 25.63 -0.30 8.69
CA TYR A 196 27.07 -0.44 8.52
C TYR A 196 27.64 -1.62 9.31
N ASP A 197 27.03 -2.02 10.43
CA ASP A 197 27.37 -3.26 11.13
C ASP A 197 27.07 -4.49 10.28
N GLU A 198 25.92 -4.51 9.59
CA GLU A 198 25.55 -5.57 8.65
C GLU A 198 26.48 -5.59 7.43
N ASP A 199 26.74 -4.42 6.82
CA ASP A 199 27.67 -4.30 5.68
C ASP A 199 29.06 -4.83 6.05
N LYS A 200 29.55 -4.50 7.24
CA LYS A 200 30.84 -4.95 7.76
C LYS A 200 30.89 -6.46 7.97
N ARG A 201 29.88 -7.01 8.65
CA ARG A 201 29.73 -8.44 8.86
C ARG A 201 29.70 -9.18 7.53
N ARG A 202 28.88 -8.71 6.59
CA ARG A 202 28.73 -9.33 5.28
C ARG A 202 30.00 -9.25 4.44
N TYR A 203 30.71 -8.12 4.47
CA TYR A 203 31.99 -7.95 3.79
C TYR A 203 33.02 -8.94 4.32
N GLN A 204 33.12 -9.13 5.64
CA GLN A 204 34.03 -10.08 6.26
C GLN A 204 33.72 -11.54 5.88
N GLU A 205 32.42 -11.91 5.84
CA GLU A 205 31.98 -13.24 5.40
C GLU A 205 32.40 -13.51 3.94
N LEU A 206 32.21 -12.53 3.06
CA LEU A 206 32.51 -12.68 1.61
C LEU A 206 34.00 -12.68 1.29
N THR A 207 34.83 -11.98 2.07
CA THR A 207 36.25 -11.80 1.77
C THR A 207 37.16 -12.66 2.65
N GLY A 208 36.64 -13.26 3.71
CA GLY A 208 37.45 -13.97 4.74
C GLY A 208 38.39 -13.05 5.53
N ARG A 209 38.26 -11.72 5.39
CA ARG A 209 39.11 -10.71 6.05
C ARG A 209 38.42 -10.19 7.31
N LYS A 210 39.18 -10.23 8.43
CA LYS A 210 38.74 -9.64 9.69
C LYS A 210 39.16 -8.18 9.82
#